data_df00e835d154053d09f32a78c2323a17
#
_entry.id   df00e835d154053d09f32a78c2323a17
#
_cell.length_a   1.000
_cell.length_b   1.000
_cell.length_c   1.000
_cell.angle_alpha   90.00
_cell.angle_beta   90.00
_cell.angle_gamma   90.00
#
_symmetry.space_group_name_H-M   'P 1'
#
loop_
_entity.id
_entity.type
_entity.pdbx_description
1 polymer ?
#
loop_
_entity_poly.entity_id
_entity_poly.type
_entity_poly.pdbx_seq_one_letter_code
_entity_poly.pdbx_strand_id
1 'polypeptide(L)'
;MKRAALLVAPLVLAGCAMAPQPAPALTLQVPVAWRTAPAADAAVTRDWWKHFGDPQLDMLVRRALDNNGDLRIARARLQEYAARVRIAGSAQQPSLNFSFAPTRARAIGPLGQPVEVTSLVGAVQAAYELDLFGRLASTTQAARFDALSQEAALEAAALAVAANTASGYLNLLGLDAQLALARQTLASRERSFALARHQFEVGYSSRLEMSQAEAELHATAGVVPQLERAIAQQEQALNLLAGGSPGPVARGVPLLALRMPLPAPGLPSELLRRRPDIAQAERAVAAADASLAAARDQLLPSIRLTASAGLEGASVARLLRSPVELWSIGGSVLAPLFDAGRLRAQAEIAGTVRDRAIYTYENVVRGAFAETENALAGIDGLRRQLTEAEARRTAANEVLRVAHNRYANGYASYLEELDAQRNAFGAENTVLQLRASLLAAHVDLYRALGGGWSPSP
;
A
#
# COMPACT_ATOMS: atom_id res chain seq x y z
N MET A 1 43.98 47.28 19.73
CA MET A 1 43.15 46.59 18.77
C MET A 1 43.08 45.06 18.94
N LYS A 2 44.06 44.34 19.52
CA LYS A 2 43.98 42.86 19.72
C LYS A 2 43.00 42.35 20.78
N ARG A 3 42.54 43.19 21.74
CA ARG A 3 41.57 42.78 22.79
C ARG A 3 40.11 42.93 22.38
N ALA A 4 39.78 43.76 21.38
CA ALA A 4 38.44 43.94 20.89
C ALA A 4 38.03 42.76 19.94
N ALA A 5 38.94 42.15 19.23
CA ALA A 5 38.69 40.99 18.35
C ALA A 5 38.34 39.72 19.12
N LEU A 6 38.83 39.56 20.37
CA LEU A 6 38.54 38.37 21.22
C LEU A 6 37.15 38.39 21.85
N LEU A 7 36.49 39.55 21.95
CA LEU A 7 35.16 39.71 22.54
C LEU A 7 34.02 39.61 21.48
N VAL A 8 34.34 39.80 20.21
CA VAL A 8 33.35 39.70 19.12
C VAL A 8 33.09 38.24 18.72
N ALA A 9 34.09 37.37 18.85
CA ALA A 9 33.98 35.95 18.48
C ALA A 9 32.86 35.18 19.25
N PRO A 10 32.73 35.29 20.59
CA PRO A 10 31.63 34.60 21.31
C PRO A 10 30.25 35.22 21.09
N LEU A 11 30.12 36.53 20.77
CA LEU A 11 28.83 37.14 20.48
C LEU A 11 28.25 36.71 19.11
N VAL A 12 29.06 36.41 18.12
CA VAL A 12 28.65 35.93 16.80
C VAL A 12 28.17 34.46 16.89
N LEU A 13 28.75 33.64 17.74
CA LEU A 13 28.33 32.24 17.98
C LEU A 13 27.02 32.12 18.74
N ALA A 14 26.70 33.09 19.62
CA ALA A 14 25.45 33.05 20.38
C ALA A 14 24.20 33.42 19.55
N GLY A 15 24.37 34.12 18.42
CA GLY A 15 23.26 34.56 17.55
C GLY A 15 22.73 33.48 16.60
N CYS A 16 23.41 32.34 16.43
CA CYS A 16 23.04 31.30 15.46
C CYS A 16 22.25 30.13 16.05
N ALA A 17 22.05 30.08 17.36
CA ALA A 17 21.26 29.01 17.96
C ALA A 17 19.75 29.28 17.77
N MET A 18 19.13 28.58 16.82
CA MET A 18 17.68 28.55 16.71
C MET A 18 17.14 27.73 17.89
N ALA A 19 16.16 28.30 18.64
CA ALA A 19 15.49 27.54 19.68
C ALA A 19 14.87 26.24 19.10
N PRO A 20 15.07 25.11 19.74
CA PRO A 20 14.49 23.86 19.24
C PRO A 20 12.97 24.01 19.19
N GLN A 21 12.40 23.84 18.01
CA GLN A 21 10.95 23.77 17.84
C GLN A 21 10.49 22.44 18.45
N PRO A 22 9.73 22.44 19.57
CA PRO A 22 9.30 21.19 20.19
C PRO A 22 8.43 20.41 19.19
N ALA A 23 8.56 19.08 19.21
CA ALA A 23 7.65 18.23 18.48
C ALA A 23 6.25 18.34 19.10
N PRO A 24 5.17 18.28 18.33
CA PRO A 24 3.82 18.19 18.87
C PRO A 24 3.72 16.95 19.76
N ALA A 25 3.02 17.11 20.90
CA ALA A 25 2.76 15.98 21.79
C ALA A 25 1.84 14.98 21.07
N LEU A 26 2.19 13.71 21.11
CA LEU A 26 1.31 12.64 20.62
C LEU A 26 0.04 12.58 21.47
N THR A 27 -1.12 12.74 20.84
CA THR A 27 -2.44 12.63 21.49
C THR A 27 -3.06 11.24 21.35
N LEU A 28 -2.23 10.25 21.03
CA LEU A 28 -2.64 8.89 20.76
C LEU A 28 -3.03 8.16 22.05
N GLN A 29 -4.30 7.76 22.16
CA GLN A 29 -4.76 6.86 23.21
C GLN A 29 -4.84 5.43 22.63
N VAL A 30 -4.01 4.55 23.15
CA VAL A 30 -4.02 3.13 22.77
C VAL A 30 -5.08 2.43 23.64
N PRO A 31 -6.10 1.77 23.04
CA PRO A 31 -7.09 1.00 23.78
C PRO A 31 -6.42 -0.12 24.57
N VAL A 32 -6.91 -0.40 25.78
CA VAL A 32 -6.39 -1.49 26.62
C VAL A 32 -6.80 -2.87 26.10
N ALA A 33 -7.99 -2.96 25.49
CA ALA A 33 -8.56 -4.18 24.95
C ALA A 33 -9.51 -3.86 23.78
N TRP A 34 -9.78 -4.85 22.94
CA TRP A 34 -10.81 -4.79 21.91
C TRP A 34 -12.21 -4.87 22.54
N ARG A 35 -13.18 -4.18 21.96
CA ARG A 35 -14.58 -4.22 22.40
C ARG A 35 -15.22 -5.61 22.20
N THR A 36 -14.81 -6.28 21.12
CA THR A 36 -15.25 -7.63 20.79
C THR A 36 -14.00 -8.52 20.65
N ALA A 37 -13.80 -9.43 21.60
CA ALA A 37 -12.69 -10.38 21.57
C ALA A 37 -13.26 -11.80 21.39
N PRO A 38 -13.39 -12.31 20.16
CA PRO A 38 -13.83 -13.66 19.91
C PRO A 38 -12.76 -14.68 20.34
N ALA A 39 -13.20 -15.91 20.68
CA ALA A 39 -12.29 -17.02 20.89
C ALA A 39 -11.58 -17.31 19.56
N ALA A 40 -10.25 -17.19 19.55
CA ALA A 40 -9.42 -17.38 18.37
C ALA A 40 -8.98 -18.83 18.23
N ASP A 41 -8.88 -19.32 16.99
CA ASP A 41 -8.44 -20.67 16.66
C ASP A 41 -7.24 -20.71 15.71
N ALA A 42 -6.78 -19.55 15.23
CA ALA A 42 -5.70 -19.44 14.25
C ALA A 42 -4.66 -18.38 14.63
N ALA A 43 -3.39 -18.66 14.32
CA ALA A 43 -2.30 -17.69 14.42
C ALA A 43 -2.29 -16.74 13.22
N VAL A 44 -1.80 -15.50 13.42
CA VAL A 44 -1.55 -14.57 12.33
C VAL A 44 -0.15 -14.84 11.77
N THR A 45 -0.08 -15.57 10.65
CA THR A 45 1.16 -15.92 9.95
C THR A 45 1.25 -15.21 8.61
N ARG A 46 2.46 -15.10 8.00
CA ARG A 46 2.63 -14.44 6.70
C ARG A 46 1.83 -15.09 5.56
N ASP A 47 1.57 -16.38 5.66
CA ASP A 47 0.79 -17.16 4.70
C ASP A 47 -0.61 -17.53 5.23
N TRP A 48 -1.23 -16.60 5.95
CA TRP A 48 -2.52 -16.74 6.62
C TRP A 48 -3.64 -17.27 5.71
N TRP A 49 -3.60 -17.03 4.41
CA TRP A 49 -4.61 -17.50 3.45
C TRP A 49 -4.66 -19.03 3.34
N LYS A 50 -3.61 -19.73 3.73
CA LYS A 50 -3.61 -21.21 3.78
C LYS A 50 -4.57 -21.78 4.81
N HIS A 51 -4.91 -21.02 5.84
CA HIS A 51 -5.83 -21.44 6.87
C HIS A 51 -7.25 -21.68 6.35
N PHE A 52 -7.62 -21.09 5.20
CA PHE A 52 -8.90 -21.36 4.51
C PHE A 52 -8.96 -22.79 3.93
N GLY A 53 -7.82 -23.46 3.77
CA GLY A 53 -7.74 -24.87 3.37
C GLY A 53 -7.94 -25.11 1.87
N ASP A 54 -7.73 -24.10 1.02
CA ASP A 54 -7.84 -24.23 -0.44
C ASP A 54 -6.47 -24.06 -1.13
N PRO A 55 -5.95 -25.15 -1.78
CA PRO A 55 -4.68 -25.07 -2.50
C PRO A 55 -4.69 -24.13 -3.70
N GLN A 56 -5.85 -23.91 -4.35
CA GLN A 56 -5.95 -22.99 -5.48
C GLN A 56 -5.85 -21.54 -5.02
N LEU A 57 -6.43 -21.22 -3.86
CA LEU A 57 -6.23 -19.93 -3.20
C LEU A 57 -4.75 -19.69 -2.90
N ASP A 58 -4.03 -20.68 -2.33
CA ASP A 58 -2.59 -20.52 -2.06
C ASP A 58 -1.79 -20.26 -3.33
N MET A 59 -2.04 -21.02 -4.40
CA MET A 59 -1.36 -20.82 -5.68
C MET A 59 -1.66 -19.44 -6.29
N LEU A 60 -2.91 -18.99 -6.23
CA LEU A 60 -3.32 -17.72 -6.81
C LEU A 60 -2.71 -16.52 -6.05
N VAL A 61 -2.73 -16.55 -4.71
CA VAL A 61 -2.12 -15.50 -3.89
C VAL A 61 -0.61 -15.44 -4.11
N ARG A 62 0.08 -16.58 -4.14
CA ARG A 62 1.52 -16.60 -4.46
C ARG A 62 1.81 -16.01 -5.83
N ARG A 63 1.06 -16.44 -6.84
CA ARG A 63 1.20 -15.90 -8.20
C ARG A 63 0.99 -14.38 -8.22
N ALA A 64 0.01 -13.86 -7.45
CA ALA A 64 -0.22 -12.43 -7.33
C ALA A 64 0.97 -11.72 -6.65
N LEU A 65 1.49 -12.25 -5.55
CA LEU A 65 2.65 -11.69 -4.85
C LEU A 65 3.92 -11.65 -5.73
N ASP A 66 4.09 -12.63 -6.61
CA ASP A 66 5.26 -12.70 -7.49
C ASP A 66 5.14 -11.79 -8.71
N ASN A 67 3.94 -11.69 -9.32
CA ASN A 67 3.77 -11.11 -10.66
C ASN A 67 2.95 -9.82 -10.68
N ASN A 68 2.33 -9.39 -9.56
CA ASN A 68 1.51 -8.19 -9.53
C ASN A 68 2.27 -6.94 -10.00
N GLY A 69 1.65 -6.14 -10.86
CA GLY A 69 2.25 -4.95 -11.46
C GLY A 69 2.59 -3.87 -10.42
N ASP A 70 1.71 -3.64 -9.45
CA ASP A 70 1.93 -2.63 -8.40
C ASP A 70 3.08 -3.02 -7.47
N LEU A 71 3.25 -4.32 -7.18
CA LEU A 71 4.39 -4.81 -6.40
C LEU A 71 5.71 -4.66 -7.17
N ARG A 72 5.69 -4.85 -8.49
CA ARG A 72 6.87 -4.60 -9.34
C ARG A 72 7.25 -3.11 -9.32
N ILE A 73 6.27 -2.22 -9.38
CA ILE A 73 6.47 -0.77 -9.25
C ILE A 73 7.02 -0.43 -7.84
N ALA A 74 6.46 -1.00 -6.78
CA ALA A 74 6.93 -0.77 -5.41
C ALA A 74 8.37 -1.26 -5.20
N ARG A 75 8.75 -2.42 -5.77
CA ARG A 75 10.14 -2.92 -5.77
C ARG A 75 11.09 -1.98 -6.51
N ALA A 76 10.68 -1.46 -7.66
CA ALA A 76 11.48 -0.49 -8.42
C ALA A 76 11.67 0.83 -7.63
N ARG A 77 10.63 1.31 -6.94
CA ARG A 77 10.74 2.46 -6.02
C ARG A 77 11.73 2.21 -4.89
N LEU A 78 11.70 1.03 -4.27
CA LEU A 78 12.68 0.68 -3.24
C LEU A 78 14.11 0.75 -3.77
N GLN A 79 14.37 0.25 -4.99
CA GLN A 79 15.68 0.36 -5.65
C GLN A 79 16.06 1.83 -5.91
N GLU A 80 15.11 2.68 -6.31
CA GLU A 80 15.31 4.12 -6.48
C GLU A 80 15.74 4.76 -5.15
N TYR A 81 15.06 4.48 -4.05
CA TYR A 81 15.40 5.04 -2.74
C TYR A 81 16.74 4.51 -2.22
N ALA A 82 17.08 3.25 -2.47
CA ALA A 82 18.40 2.71 -2.19
C ALA A 82 19.52 3.45 -2.98
N ALA A 83 19.25 3.88 -4.22
CA ALA A 83 20.17 4.71 -4.98
C ALA A 83 20.26 6.13 -4.41
N ARG A 84 19.14 6.72 -3.95
CA ARG A 84 19.14 8.03 -3.27
C ARG A 84 19.97 8.03 -2.00
N VAL A 85 19.97 6.92 -1.22
CA VAL A 85 20.86 6.76 -0.06
C VAL A 85 22.33 6.84 -0.49
N ARG A 86 22.71 6.16 -1.60
CA ARG A 86 24.09 6.25 -2.11
C ARG A 86 24.45 7.65 -2.58
N ILE A 87 23.52 8.36 -3.22
CA ILE A 87 23.71 9.77 -3.62
C ILE A 87 23.90 10.66 -2.39
N ALA A 88 23.05 10.53 -1.36
CA ALA A 88 23.22 11.31 -0.14
C ALA A 88 24.56 11.00 0.56
N GLY A 89 24.91 9.72 0.67
CA GLY A 89 26.16 9.27 1.27
C GLY A 89 27.40 9.67 0.48
N SER A 90 27.32 9.85 -0.84
CA SER A 90 28.45 10.31 -1.65
C SER A 90 28.89 11.72 -1.31
N ALA A 91 27.98 12.57 -0.80
CA ALA A 91 28.34 13.91 -0.34
C ALA A 91 29.25 13.92 0.90
N GLN A 92 29.34 12.80 1.63
CA GLN A 92 30.27 12.59 2.76
C GLN A 92 31.67 12.10 2.32
N GLN A 93 31.88 11.93 1.02
CA GLN A 93 33.14 11.47 0.46
C GLN A 93 33.80 12.56 -0.42
N PRO A 94 35.11 12.58 -0.57
CA PRO A 94 35.75 13.46 -1.52
C PRO A 94 35.27 13.23 -2.95
N SER A 95 34.98 14.29 -3.68
CA SER A 95 34.73 14.25 -5.12
C SER A 95 36.03 14.50 -5.90
N LEU A 96 36.20 13.78 -7.00
CA LEU A 96 37.35 13.94 -7.90
C LEU A 96 36.82 14.18 -9.31
N ASN A 97 37.24 15.31 -9.92
CA ASN A 97 36.83 15.71 -11.24
C ASN A 97 38.06 16.01 -12.11
N PHE A 98 38.00 15.61 -13.38
CA PHE A 98 38.94 16.06 -14.38
C PHE A 98 38.29 17.17 -15.22
N SER A 99 39.03 18.27 -15.44
CA SER A 99 38.61 19.34 -16.32
C SER A 99 39.69 19.62 -17.38
N PHE A 100 39.26 19.84 -18.62
CA PHE A 100 40.09 20.37 -19.69
C PHE A 100 39.46 21.63 -20.22
N ALA A 101 40.13 22.77 -20.02
CA ALA A 101 39.61 24.09 -20.34
C ALA A 101 40.55 24.84 -21.31
N PRO A 102 40.31 24.69 -22.64
CA PRO A 102 40.99 25.52 -23.62
C PRO A 102 40.37 26.93 -23.61
N THR A 103 41.21 27.96 -23.43
CA THR A 103 40.79 29.33 -23.41
C THR A 103 41.68 30.16 -24.37
N ARG A 104 41.07 31.00 -25.19
CA ARG A 104 41.78 32.07 -25.92
C ARG A 104 41.04 33.38 -25.62
N ALA A 105 41.77 34.30 -25.02
CA ALA A 105 41.22 35.58 -24.60
C ALA A 105 42.15 36.72 -25.03
N ARG A 106 41.56 37.85 -25.35
CA ARG A 106 42.29 39.10 -25.51
C ARG A 106 42.07 39.91 -24.23
N ALA A 107 43.12 40.14 -23.49
CA ALA A 107 43.11 40.83 -22.21
C ALA A 107 44.08 42.02 -22.25
N ILE A 108 43.96 42.95 -21.33
CA ILE A 108 44.91 44.02 -21.14
C ILE A 108 46.07 43.48 -20.31
N GLY A 109 47.26 43.48 -20.90
CA GLY A 109 48.50 43.06 -20.22
C GLY A 109 48.92 44.08 -19.17
N PRO A 110 49.96 43.72 -18.34
CA PRO A 110 50.44 44.56 -17.24
C PRO A 110 50.93 45.98 -17.64
N LEU A 111 51.25 46.18 -18.92
CA LEU A 111 51.70 47.46 -19.49
C LEU A 111 50.58 48.21 -20.21
N GLY A 112 49.29 47.89 -20.02
CA GLY A 112 48.16 48.53 -20.67
C GLY A 112 47.95 48.18 -22.15
N GLN A 113 48.74 47.26 -22.72
CA GLN A 113 48.63 46.81 -24.10
C GLN A 113 47.71 45.63 -24.22
N PRO A 114 46.88 45.51 -25.28
CA PRO A 114 46.06 44.32 -25.53
C PRO A 114 46.97 43.14 -25.87
N VAL A 115 46.82 42.04 -25.12
CA VAL A 115 47.58 40.80 -25.29
C VAL A 115 46.56 39.66 -25.55
N GLU A 116 46.84 38.85 -26.56
CA GLU A 116 46.14 37.59 -26.78
C GLU A 116 46.83 36.46 -26.04
N VAL A 117 46.08 35.82 -25.15
CA VAL A 117 46.53 34.67 -24.33
C VAL A 117 45.77 33.45 -24.78
N THR A 118 46.48 32.41 -25.12
CA THR A 118 45.96 31.04 -25.29
C THR A 118 46.45 30.20 -24.12
N SER A 119 45.51 29.57 -23.40
CA SER A 119 45.82 28.68 -22.30
C SER A 119 44.97 27.39 -22.47
N LEU A 120 45.65 26.27 -22.38
CA LEU A 120 45.09 24.92 -22.39
C LEU A 120 45.43 24.32 -21.03
N VAL A 121 44.40 24.24 -20.16
CA VAL A 121 44.58 23.71 -18.80
C VAL A 121 43.87 22.36 -18.71
N GLY A 122 44.64 21.32 -18.37
CA GLY A 122 44.14 20.02 -17.96
C GLY A 122 44.37 19.81 -16.48
N ALA A 123 43.35 19.69 -15.66
CA ALA A 123 43.52 19.57 -14.21
C ALA A 123 42.58 18.54 -13.59
N VAL A 124 43.09 17.82 -12.60
CA VAL A 124 42.29 17.03 -11.65
C VAL A 124 42.01 17.89 -10.43
N GLN A 125 40.75 17.93 -10.04
CA GLN A 125 40.26 18.71 -8.90
C GLN A 125 39.60 17.80 -7.89
N ALA A 126 40.02 17.89 -6.62
CA ALA A 126 39.37 17.23 -5.50
C ALA A 126 38.66 18.26 -4.62
N ALA A 127 37.47 17.91 -4.14
CA ALA A 127 36.73 18.71 -3.20
C ALA A 127 36.09 17.82 -2.12
N TYR A 128 36.20 18.24 -0.86
CA TYR A 128 35.64 17.53 0.29
C TYR A 128 35.07 18.53 1.30
N GLU A 129 33.84 18.29 1.75
CA GLU A 129 33.22 19.05 2.82
C GLU A 129 33.38 18.31 4.14
N LEU A 130 34.01 18.97 5.11
CA LEU A 130 34.12 18.44 6.48
C LEU A 130 32.78 18.61 7.19
N ASP A 131 32.14 17.51 7.51
CA ASP A 131 30.82 17.49 8.15
C ASP A 131 30.93 17.61 9.68
N LEU A 132 31.41 18.77 10.16
CA LEU A 132 31.64 19.00 11.59
C LEU A 132 30.37 19.11 12.41
N PHE A 133 29.28 19.55 11.79
CA PHE A 133 28.01 19.79 12.45
C PHE A 133 26.96 18.72 12.13
N GLY A 134 27.28 17.76 11.27
CA GLY A 134 26.41 16.63 10.97
C GLY A 134 25.36 16.88 9.87
N ARG A 135 25.46 17.99 9.12
CA ARG A 135 24.52 18.31 8.05
C ARG A 135 24.41 17.21 7.00
N LEU A 136 25.56 16.72 6.50
CA LEU A 136 25.63 15.66 5.50
C LEU A 136 25.24 14.31 6.08
N ALA A 137 25.62 14.06 7.33
CA ALA A 137 25.21 12.86 8.08
C ALA A 137 23.70 12.83 8.28
N SER A 138 23.08 13.94 8.71
CA SER A 138 21.62 14.08 8.88
C SER A 138 20.89 13.92 7.54
N THR A 139 21.41 14.48 6.44
CA THR A 139 20.83 14.29 5.09
C THR A 139 20.87 12.82 4.66
N THR A 140 22.00 12.14 4.93
CA THR A 140 22.14 10.71 4.61
C THR A 140 21.22 9.86 5.49
N GLN A 141 21.07 10.22 6.76
CA GLN A 141 20.16 9.56 7.69
C GLN A 141 18.70 9.72 7.26
N ALA A 142 18.29 10.91 6.81
CA ALA A 142 16.98 11.13 6.24
C ALA A 142 16.71 10.21 5.04
N ALA A 143 17.65 10.16 4.09
CA ALA A 143 17.54 9.27 2.94
C ALA A 143 17.47 7.78 3.32
N ARG A 144 18.16 7.35 4.38
CA ARG A 144 18.07 5.97 4.90
C ARG A 144 16.68 5.67 5.49
N PHE A 145 16.13 6.58 6.28
CA PHE A 145 14.78 6.42 6.83
C PHE A 145 13.72 6.45 5.73
N ASP A 146 13.89 7.27 4.70
CA ASP A 146 13.01 7.25 3.52
C ASP A 146 13.06 5.89 2.81
N ALA A 147 14.23 5.30 2.65
CA ALA A 147 14.37 3.95 2.06
C ALA A 147 13.69 2.88 2.93
N LEU A 148 13.86 2.93 4.26
CA LEU A 148 13.16 2.03 5.19
C LEU A 148 11.64 2.23 5.18
N SER A 149 11.17 3.48 5.01
CA SER A 149 9.75 3.77 4.82
C SER A 149 9.21 3.11 3.54
N GLN A 150 9.97 3.16 2.43
CA GLN A 150 9.58 2.49 1.18
C GLN A 150 9.62 0.95 1.27
N GLU A 151 10.51 0.38 2.07
CA GLU A 151 10.52 -1.05 2.37
C GLU A 151 9.23 -1.46 3.09
N ALA A 152 8.83 -0.72 4.13
CA ALA A 152 7.57 -0.96 4.83
C ALA A 152 6.34 -0.74 3.91
N ALA A 153 6.40 0.25 3.00
CA ALA A 153 5.37 0.48 1.99
C ALA A 153 5.22 -0.70 1.02
N LEU A 154 6.32 -1.34 0.62
CA LEU A 154 6.28 -2.56 -0.20
C LEU A 154 5.59 -3.71 0.53
N GLU A 155 5.89 -3.92 1.81
CA GLU A 155 5.24 -4.95 2.63
C GLU A 155 3.74 -4.66 2.83
N ALA A 156 3.35 -3.40 3.04
CA ALA A 156 1.95 -2.98 3.11
C ALA A 156 1.21 -3.24 1.79
N ALA A 157 1.85 -2.95 0.65
CA ALA A 157 1.30 -3.25 -0.66
C ALA A 157 1.17 -4.76 -0.90
N ALA A 158 2.15 -5.56 -0.47
CA ALA A 158 2.10 -7.02 -0.57
C ALA A 158 0.93 -7.60 0.25
N LEU A 159 0.73 -7.11 1.47
CA LEU A 159 -0.41 -7.50 2.30
C LEU A 159 -1.74 -7.13 1.63
N ALA A 160 -1.85 -5.93 1.06
CA ALA A 160 -3.06 -5.50 0.34
C ALA A 160 -3.33 -6.36 -0.89
N VAL A 161 -2.31 -6.70 -1.69
CA VAL A 161 -2.44 -7.59 -2.86
C VAL A 161 -2.88 -8.99 -2.44
N ALA A 162 -2.29 -9.56 -1.37
CA ALA A 162 -2.70 -10.85 -0.85
C ALA A 162 -4.16 -10.85 -0.39
N ALA A 163 -4.57 -9.82 0.38
CA ALA A 163 -5.93 -9.68 0.87
C ALA A 163 -6.95 -9.49 -0.27
N ASN A 164 -6.67 -8.60 -1.22
CA ASN A 164 -7.55 -8.37 -2.37
C ASN A 164 -7.69 -9.62 -3.25
N THR A 165 -6.60 -10.37 -3.44
CA THR A 165 -6.63 -11.62 -4.20
C THR A 165 -7.45 -12.68 -3.47
N ALA A 166 -7.26 -12.83 -2.16
CA ALA A 166 -8.01 -13.78 -1.35
C ALA A 166 -9.51 -13.44 -1.31
N SER A 167 -9.87 -12.20 -1.00
CA SER A 167 -11.27 -11.75 -0.98
C SER A 167 -11.93 -11.87 -2.35
N GLY A 168 -11.20 -11.52 -3.42
CA GLY A 168 -11.67 -11.67 -4.80
C GLY A 168 -11.93 -13.14 -5.18
N TYR A 169 -11.07 -14.06 -4.77
CA TYR A 169 -11.24 -15.49 -5.00
C TYR A 169 -12.43 -16.06 -4.21
N LEU A 170 -12.59 -15.67 -2.95
CA LEU A 170 -13.72 -16.08 -2.13
C LEU A 170 -15.05 -15.56 -2.68
N ASN A 171 -15.06 -14.33 -3.21
CA ASN A 171 -16.21 -13.78 -3.91
C ASN A 171 -16.53 -14.57 -5.19
N LEU A 172 -15.51 -14.99 -5.95
CA LEU A 172 -15.69 -15.82 -7.14
C LEU A 172 -16.34 -17.16 -6.79
N LEU A 173 -15.92 -17.83 -5.72
CA LEU A 173 -16.58 -19.05 -5.23
C LEU A 173 -18.01 -18.79 -4.76
N GLY A 174 -18.30 -17.60 -4.22
CA GLY A 174 -19.66 -17.15 -3.88
C GLY A 174 -20.55 -17.03 -5.12
N LEU A 175 -20.04 -16.42 -6.19
CA LEU A 175 -20.74 -16.29 -7.46
C LEU A 175 -20.96 -17.65 -8.13
N ASP A 176 -20.00 -18.54 -8.10
CA ASP A 176 -20.14 -19.92 -8.61
C ASP A 176 -21.22 -20.69 -7.86
N ALA A 177 -21.31 -20.57 -6.54
CA ALA A 177 -22.34 -21.20 -5.73
C ALA A 177 -23.73 -20.63 -6.06
N GLN A 178 -23.84 -19.32 -6.23
CA GLN A 178 -25.10 -18.67 -6.65
C GLN A 178 -25.51 -19.10 -8.08
N LEU A 179 -24.56 -19.23 -9.01
CA LEU A 179 -24.83 -19.71 -10.37
C LEU A 179 -25.34 -21.17 -10.35
N ALA A 180 -24.73 -22.02 -9.52
CA ALA A 180 -25.18 -23.40 -9.37
C ALA A 180 -26.62 -23.45 -8.83
N LEU A 181 -26.93 -22.65 -7.81
CA LEU A 181 -28.29 -22.53 -7.29
C LEU A 181 -29.28 -22.00 -8.35
N ALA A 182 -28.91 -20.95 -9.09
CA ALA A 182 -29.76 -20.38 -10.13
C ALA A 182 -30.05 -21.39 -11.26
N ARG A 183 -29.06 -22.16 -11.70
CA ARG A 183 -29.23 -23.22 -12.72
C ARG A 183 -30.12 -24.36 -12.22
N GLN A 184 -29.94 -24.79 -10.96
CA GLN A 184 -30.80 -25.79 -10.37
C GLN A 184 -32.27 -25.30 -10.26
N THR A 185 -32.45 -24.04 -9.84
CA THR A 185 -33.78 -23.42 -9.77
C THR A 185 -34.38 -23.25 -11.14
N LEU A 186 -33.61 -22.83 -12.16
CA LEU A 186 -34.09 -22.74 -13.56
C LEU A 186 -34.64 -24.08 -14.05
N ALA A 187 -33.87 -25.17 -13.86
CA ALA A 187 -34.33 -26.51 -14.26
C ALA A 187 -35.61 -26.92 -13.51
N SER A 188 -35.85 -26.45 -12.27
CA SER A 188 -37.12 -26.65 -11.56
C SER A 188 -38.24 -25.81 -12.17
N ARG A 189 -37.99 -24.53 -12.53
CA ARG A 189 -38.99 -23.65 -13.17
C ARG A 189 -39.41 -24.17 -14.55
N GLU A 190 -38.47 -24.69 -15.34
CA GLU A 190 -38.78 -25.33 -16.63
C GLU A 190 -39.76 -26.46 -16.47
N ARG A 191 -39.59 -27.34 -15.47
CA ARG A 191 -40.51 -28.45 -15.18
C ARG A 191 -41.85 -27.93 -14.71
N SER A 192 -41.89 -26.92 -13.82
CA SER A 192 -43.14 -26.33 -13.33
C SER A 192 -43.93 -25.65 -14.45
N PHE A 193 -43.25 -24.92 -15.36
CA PHE A 193 -43.88 -24.30 -16.51
C PHE A 193 -44.42 -25.36 -17.48
N ALA A 194 -43.69 -26.40 -17.79
CA ALA A 194 -44.14 -27.51 -18.66
C ALA A 194 -45.39 -28.18 -18.09
N LEU A 195 -45.47 -28.40 -16.77
CA LEU A 195 -46.65 -28.94 -16.09
C LEU A 195 -47.84 -27.97 -16.17
N ALA A 196 -47.66 -26.70 -15.82
CA ALA A 196 -48.67 -25.67 -15.85
C ALA A 196 -49.25 -25.49 -17.27
N ARG A 197 -48.40 -25.51 -18.29
CA ARG A 197 -48.78 -25.47 -19.70
C ARG A 197 -49.62 -26.66 -20.10
N HIS A 198 -49.22 -27.90 -19.76
CA HIS A 198 -49.98 -29.11 -20.03
C HIS A 198 -51.36 -29.10 -19.34
N GLN A 199 -51.40 -28.69 -18.06
CA GLN A 199 -52.67 -28.56 -17.33
C GLN A 199 -53.60 -27.53 -17.94
N PHE A 200 -53.08 -26.40 -18.45
CA PHE A 200 -53.87 -25.42 -19.21
C PHE A 200 -54.43 -26.00 -20.53
N GLU A 201 -53.58 -26.68 -21.31
CA GLU A 201 -53.96 -27.29 -22.60
C GLU A 201 -55.08 -28.34 -22.45
N VAL A 202 -55.10 -29.07 -21.32
CA VAL A 202 -56.16 -30.06 -21.03
C VAL A 202 -57.32 -29.49 -20.20
N GLY A 203 -57.30 -28.18 -19.90
CA GLY A 203 -58.41 -27.50 -19.22
C GLY A 203 -58.43 -27.63 -17.69
N TYR A 204 -57.37 -28.15 -17.05
CA TYR A 204 -57.30 -28.31 -15.60
C TYR A 204 -56.79 -27.06 -14.86
N SER A 205 -56.07 -26.16 -15.50
CA SER A 205 -55.56 -24.93 -14.89
C SER A 205 -55.96 -23.70 -15.69
N SER A 206 -55.87 -22.53 -15.04
CA SER A 206 -56.15 -21.24 -15.66
C SER A 206 -54.98 -20.73 -16.50
N ARG A 207 -55.28 -19.86 -17.50
CA ARG A 207 -54.26 -19.12 -18.25
C ARG A 207 -53.37 -18.28 -17.31
N LEU A 208 -53.93 -17.81 -16.18
CA LEU A 208 -53.22 -17.03 -15.19
C LEU A 208 -52.04 -17.84 -14.59
N GLU A 209 -52.29 -19.09 -14.18
CA GLU A 209 -51.26 -19.98 -13.62
C GLU A 209 -50.16 -20.29 -14.61
N MET A 210 -50.51 -20.61 -15.85
CA MET A 210 -49.51 -20.82 -16.92
C MET A 210 -48.66 -19.56 -17.15
N SER A 211 -49.28 -18.37 -17.25
CA SER A 211 -48.53 -17.11 -17.44
C SER A 211 -47.69 -16.73 -16.23
N GLN A 212 -48.10 -17.05 -15.00
CA GLN A 212 -47.27 -16.88 -13.80
C GLN A 212 -46.01 -17.79 -13.83
N ALA A 213 -46.21 -19.05 -14.22
CA ALA A 213 -45.11 -20.00 -14.35
C ALA A 213 -44.11 -19.59 -15.46
N GLU A 214 -44.63 -19.09 -16.60
CA GLU A 214 -43.80 -18.55 -17.69
C GLU A 214 -43.01 -17.32 -17.25
N ALA A 215 -43.64 -16.36 -16.57
CA ALA A 215 -42.98 -15.19 -16.06
C ALA A 215 -41.85 -15.53 -15.08
N GLU A 216 -42.06 -16.50 -14.19
CA GLU A 216 -41.05 -16.95 -13.21
C GLU A 216 -39.90 -17.71 -13.87
N LEU A 217 -40.20 -18.50 -14.89
CA LEU A 217 -39.16 -19.15 -15.71
C LEU A 217 -38.23 -18.12 -16.32
N HIS A 218 -38.76 -17.11 -17.00
CA HIS A 218 -37.96 -16.05 -17.63
C HIS A 218 -37.23 -15.15 -16.62
N ALA A 219 -37.83 -14.86 -15.47
CA ALA A 219 -37.19 -14.14 -14.38
C ALA A 219 -35.95 -14.89 -13.87
N THR A 220 -36.09 -16.21 -13.64
CA THR A 220 -34.94 -17.05 -13.20
C THR A 220 -33.92 -17.24 -14.30
N ALA A 221 -34.34 -17.42 -15.55
CA ALA A 221 -33.44 -17.53 -16.71
C ALA A 221 -32.58 -16.27 -16.89
N GLY A 222 -33.10 -15.08 -16.59
CA GLY A 222 -32.36 -13.81 -16.63
C GLY A 222 -31.25 -13.69 -15.58
N VAL A 223 -31.35 -14.41 -14.45
CA VAL A 223 -30.30 -14.41 -13.39
C VAL A 223 -29.03 -15.14 -13.84
N VAL A 224 -29.16 -16.19 -14.66
CA VAL A 224 -28.02 -17.00 -15.10
C VAL A 224 -26.98 -16.16 -15.89
N PRO A 225 -27.31 -15.45 -16.96
CA PRO A 225 -26.33 -14.64 -17.71
C PRO A 225 -25.81 -13.46 -16.88
N GLN A 226 -26.58 -12.95 -15.92
CA GLN A 226 -26.10 -11.93 -14.97
C GLN A 226 -24.94 -12.46 -14.11
N LEU A 227 -25.08 -13.67 -13.56
CA LEU A 227 -24.05 -14.31 -12.75
C LEU A 227 -22.86 -14.73 -13.59
N GLU A 228 -23.06 -15.27 -14.79
CA GLU A 228 -21.99 -15.62 -15.73
C GLU A 228 -21.12 -14.40 -16.09
N ARG A 229 -21.75 -13.26 -16.34
CA ARG A 229 -21.04 -12.00 -16.56
C ARG A 229 -20.27 -11.57 -15.32
N ALA A 230 -20.83 -11.65 -14.12
CA ALA A 230 -20.17 -11.30 -12.87
C ALA A 230 -18.94 -12.20 -12.60
N ILE A 231 -19.08 -13.50 -12.87
CA ILE A 231 -17.98 -14.47 -12.79
C ILE A 231 -16.85 -14.09 -13.74
N ALA A 232 -17.17 -13.84 -15.02
CA ALA A 232 -16.18 -13.44 -16.01
C ALA A 232 -15.44 -12.15 -15.59
N GLN A 233 -16.15 -11.16 -15.09
CA GLN A 233 -15.55 -9.91 -14.59
C GLN A 233 -14.64 -10.17 -13.38
N GLN A 234 -15.06 -11.02 -12.44
CA GLN A 234 -14.27 -11.36 -11.26
C GLN A 234 -13.00 -12.14 -11.64
N GLU A 235 -13.08 -13.04 -12.62
CA GLU A 235 -11.91 -13.75 -13.15
C GLU A 235 -10.88 -12.79 -13.76
N GLN A 236 -11.35 -11.78 -14.54
CA GLN A 236 -10.46 -10.77 -15.10
C GLN A 236 -9.78 -9.92 -14.01
N ALA A 237 -10.53 -9.53 -12.98
CA ALA A 237 -9.96 -8.79 -11.83
C ALA A 237 -8.87 -9.62 -11.13
N LEU A 238 -9.10 -10.91 -10.91
CA LEU A 238 -8.11 -11.82 -10.30
C LEU A 238 -6.89 -12.04 -11.20
N ASN A 239 -7.09 -12.20 -12.52
CA ASN A 239 -5.98 -12.31 -13.47
C ASN A 239 -5.13 -11.05 -13.50
N LEU A 240 -5.74 -9.86 -13.43
CA LEU A 240 -5.01 -8.59 -13.32
C LEU A 240 -4.17 -8.55 -12.04
N LEU A 241 -4.74 -8.90 -10.89
CA LEU A 241 -4.00 -8.99 -9.62
C LEU A 241 -2.84 -10.00 -9.70
N ALA A 242 -3.07 -11.14 -10.36
CA ALA A 242 -2.05 -12.18 -10.54
C ALA A 242 -1.04 -11.90 -11.66
N GLY A 243 -1.10 -10.71 -12.30
CA GLY A 243 -0.20 -10.34 -13.41
C GLY A 243 -0.36 -11.22 -14.64
N GLY A 244 -1.54 -11.81 -14.84
CA GLY A 244 -1.86 -12.71 -15.94
C GLY A 244 -2.69 -12.06 -17.05
N SER A 245 -2.80 -12.76 -18.17
CA SER A 245 -3.72 -12.42 -19.26
C SER A 245 -5.15 -12.82 -18.92
N PRO A 246 -6.17 -12.20 -19.55
CA PRO A 246 -7.57 -12.59 -19.41
C PRO A 246 -7.79 -14.08 -19.65
N GLY A 247 -8.57 -14.72 -18.78
CA GLY A 247 -8.87 -16.16 -18.89
C GLY A 247 -9.59 -16.69 -17.65
N PRO A 248 -9.95 -17.99 -17.65
CA PRO A 248 -10.58 -18.61 -16.49
C PRO A 248 -9.59 -18.75 -15.31
N VAL A 249 -10.12 -18.63 -14.11
CA VAL A 249 -9.38 -18.89 -12.85
C VAL A 249 -9.74 -20.29 -12.36
N ALA A 250 -8.76 -21.10 -11.98
CA ALA A 250 -9.00 -22.44 -11.44
C ALA A 250 -9.73 -22.36 -10.07
N ARG A 251 -10.68 -23.27 -9.85
CA ARG A 251 -11.40 -23.44 -8.57
C ARG A 251 -10.84 -24.62 -7.81
N GLY A 252 -10.80 -24.47 -6.49
CA GLY A 252 -10.40 -25.54 -5.58
C GLY A 252 -11.59 -26.06 -4.77
N VAL A 253 -11.60 -25.75 -3.48
CA VAL A 253 -12.63 -26.20 -2.55
C VAL A 253 -13.91 -25.36 -2.75
N PRO A 254 -15.12 -26.00 -2.83
CA PRO A 254 -16.38 -25.28 -2.89
C PRO A 254 -16.59 -24.34 -1.69
N LEU A 255 -17.31 -23.22 -1.89
CA LEU A 255 -17.59 -22.19 -0.87
C LEU A 255 -18.03 -22.78 0.47
N LEU A 256 -18.96 -23.75 0.44
CA LEU A 256 -19.56 -24.33 1.65
C LEU A 256 -18.60 -25.24 2.43
N ALA A 257 -17.55 -25.74 1.81
CA ALA A 257 -16.55 -26.62 2.42
C ALA A 257 -15.29 -25.88 2.92
N LEU A 258 -15.18 -24.57 2.61
CA LEU A 258 -14.06 -23.75 3.10
C LEU A 258 -14.08 -23.62 4.62
N ARG A 259 -12.89 -23.61 5.22
CA ARG A 259 -12.69 -23.29 6.63
C ARG A 259 -12.87 -21.78 6.86
N MET A 260 -13.30 -21.42 8.07
CA MET A 260 -13.43 -20.02 8.50
C MET A 260 -12.48 -19.78 9.69
N PRO A 261 -11.18 -19.62 9.43
CA PRO A 261 -10.19 -19.46 10.49
C PRO A 261 -10.38 -18.11 11.17
N LEU A 262 -10.41 -18.08 12.50
CA LEU A 262 -10.52 -16.87 13.28
C LEU A 262 -9.17 -16.53 13.92
N PRO A 263 -8.44 -15.52 13.39
CA PRO A 263 -7.15 -15.14 13.96
C PRO A 263 -7.29 -14.52 15.34
N ALA A 264 -6.29 -14.77 16.21
CA ALA A 264 -6.18 -14.11 17.50
C ALA A 264 -5.87 -12.62 17.30
N PRO A 265 -6.74 -11.69 17.73
CA PRO A 265 -6.50 -10.28 17.52
C PRO A 265 -5.31 -9.73 18.35
N GLY A 266 -4.90 -10.42 19.42
CA GLY A 266 -3.87 -9.94 20.32
C GLY A 266 -4.28 -8.68 21.07
N LEU A 267 -3.31 -7.99 21.69
CA LEU A 267 -3.55 -6.70 22.32
C LEU A 267 -3.51 -5.56 21.28
N PRO A 268 -4.32 -4.49 21.46
CA PRO A 268 -4.27 -3.33 20.58
C PRO A 268 -2.86 -2.72 20.43
N SER A 269 -2.06 -2.71 21.48
CA SER A 269 -0.68 -2.21 21.46
C SER A 269 0.27 -3.03 20.57
N GLU A 270 -0.03 -4.30 20.32
CA GLU A 270 0.79 -5.15 19.45
C GLU A 270 0.68 -4.77 17.98
N LEU A 271 -0.45 -4.15 17.57
CA LEU A 271 -0.61 -3.65 16.20
C LEU A 271 0.46 -2.64 15.79
N LEU A 272 0.94 -1.82 16.74
CA LEU A 272 1.98 -0.83 16.49
C LEU A 272 3.28 -1.47 15.94
N ARG A 273 3.50 -2.76 16.21
CA ARG A 273 4.67 -3.51 15.76
C ARG A 273 4.36 -4.52 14.65
N ARG A 274 3.07 -4.81 14.40
CA ARG A 274 2.64 -5.86 13.47
C ARG A 274 2.16 -5.33 12.13
N ARG A 275 1.93 -4.00 12.01
CA ARG A 275 1.42 -3.40 10.78
C ARG A 275 2.52 -2.68 10.01
N PRO A 276 2.71 -3.04 8.73
CA PRO A 276 3.73 -2.41 7.89
C PRO A 276 3.42 -0.95 7.55
N ASP A 277 2.14 -0.54 7.45
CA ASP A 277 1.74 0.84 7.21
C ASP A 277 2.03 1.76 8.42
N ILE A 278 1.91 1.26 9.64
CA ILE A 278 2.34 1.97 10.84
C ILE A 278 3.86 2.15 10.84
N ALA A 279 4.60 1.08 10.54
CA ALA A 279 6.06 1.15 10.43
C ALA A 279 6.51 2.12 9.32
N GLN A 280 5.82 2.16 8.18
CA GLN A 280 6.05 3.13 7.11
C GLN A 280 5.91 4.56 7.64
N ALA A 281 4.82 4.87 8.34
CA ALA A 281 4.57 6.20 8.87
C ALA A 281 5.57 6.59 9.97
N GLU A 282 5.96 5.67 10.84
CA GLU A 282 7.01 5.86 11.85
C GLU A 282 8.35 6.22 11.22
N ARG A 283 8.78 5.48 10.17
CA ARG A 283 10.01 5.76 9.43
C ARG A 283 9.96 7.11 8.70
N ALA A 284 8.80 7.52 8.21
CA ALA A 284 8.60 8.83 7.60
C ALA A 284 8.76 9.98 8.62
N VAL A 285 8.32 9.79 9.87
CA VAL A 285 8.58 10.74 10.96
C VAL A 285 10.09 10.84 11.21
N ALA A 286 10.80 9.72 11.31
CA ALA A 286 12.25 9.71 11.53
C ALA A 286 13.01 10.37 10.37
N ALA A 287 12.57 10.20 9.12
CA ALA A 287 13.13 10.86 7.94
C ALA A 287 12.95 12.38 8.01
N ALA A 288 11.75 12.83 8.37
CA ALA A 288 11.45 14.25 8.51
C ALA A 288 12.22 14.91 9.67
N ASP A 289 12.43 14.20 10.77
CA ASP A 289 13.26 14.67 11.90
C ASP A 289 14.73 14.83 11.49
N ALA A 290 15.30 13.87 10.78
CA ALA A 290 16.64 13.96 10.25
C ALA A 290 16.78 15.10 9.21
N SER A 291 15.75 15.32 8.39
CA SER A 291 15.70 16.43 7.44
C SER A 291 15.66 17.80 8.15
N LEU A 292 14.93 17.89 9.26
CA LEU A 292 14.91 19.10 10.09
C LEU A 292 16.25 19.36 10.73
N ALA A 293 16.95 18.32 11.23
CA ALA A 293 18.30 18.46 11.74
C ALA A 293 19.25 19.01 10.65
N ALA A 294 19.23 18.40 9.46
CA ALA A 294 20.03 18.87 8.32
C ALA A 294 19.73 20.34 7.94
N ALA A 295 18.44 20.76 7.98
CA ALA A 295 18.04 22.14 7.68
C ALA A 295 18.53 23.14 8.74
N ARG A 296 18.57 22.76 10.02
CA ARG A 296 19.15 23.55 11.12
C ARG A 296 20.64 23.68 10.99
N ASP A 297 21.33 22.61 10.62
CA ASP A 297 22.77 22.60 10.47
C ASP A 297 23.24 23.46 9.29
N GLN A 298 22.38 23.78 8.32
CA GLN A 298 22.66 24.77 7.26
C GLN A 298 22.86 26.20 7.78
N LEU A 299 22.41 26.52 8.99
CA LEU A 299 22.66 27.81 9.64
C LEU A 299 24.09 27.93 10.18
N LEU A 300 24.80 26.82 10.30
CA LEU A 300 26.14 26.72 10.85
C LEU A 300 27.20 26.87 9.74
N PRO A 301 28.44 27.27 10.08
CA PRO A 301 29.50 27.39 9.09
C PRO A 301 29.82 26.05 8.41
N SER A 302 30.05 26.05 7.10
CA SER A 302 30.55 24.90 6.34
C SER A 302 32.07 25.05 6.08
N ILE A 303 32.78 23.94 6.15
CA ILE A 303 34.23 23.90 5.89
C ILE A 303 34.45 23.01 4.68
N ARG A 304 35.05 23.57 3.64
CA ARG A 304 35.38 22.88 2.41
C ARG A 304 36.86 22.83 2.18
N LEU A 305 37.42 21.65 1.94
CA LEU A 305 38.76 21.43 1.48
C LEU A 305 38.76 21.26 -0.03
N THR A 306 39.73 21.85 -0.71
CA THR A 306 39.91 21.73 -2.16
C THR A 306 41.40 21.46 -2.47
N ALA A 307 41.62 20.61 -3.46
CA ALA A 307 42.96 20.41 -4.02
C ALA A 307 42.88 20.35 -5.54
N SER A 308 43.84 20.87 -6.23
CA SER A 308 43.95 20.69 -7.67
C SER A 308 45.40 20.40 -8.08
N ALA A 309 45.54 19.57 -9.11
CA ALA A 309 46.83 19.33 -9.77
C ALA A 309 46.59 19.25 -11.28
N GLY A 310 47.39 19.94 -12.05
CA GLY A 310 47.17 20.04 -13.48
C GLY A 310 48.39 20.49 -14.28
N LEU A 311 48.19 20.54 -15.57
CA LEU A 311 49.19 20.97 -16.55
C LEU A 311 48.60 22.09 -17.40
N GLU A 312 49.42 23.11 -17.69
CA GLU A 312 49.06 24.22 -18.56
C GLU A 312 50.05 24.35 -19.73
N GLY A 313 49.54 24.72 -20.90
CA GLY A 313 50.36 25.03 -22.07
C GLY A 313 49.67 26.03 -23.00
N ALA A 314 50.46 26.90 -23.64
CA ALA A 314 49.96 27.86 -24.63
C ALA A 314 49.58 27.22 -25.98
N SER A 315 49.87 25.94 -26.18
CA SER A 315 49.52 25.15 -27.34
C SER A 315 49.51 23.65 -26.96
N VAL A 316 48.84 22.80 -27.77
CA VAL A 316 48.87 21.35 -27.58
C VAL A 316 50.27 20.78 -27.54
N ALA A 317 51.17 21.27 -28.43
CA ALA A 317 52.56 20.84 -28.46
C ALA A 317 53.30 21.21 -27.17
N ARG A 318 53.09 22.39 -26.60
CA ARG A 318 53.67 22.79 -25.31
C ARG A 318 53.09 22.01 -24.15
N LEU A 319 51.76 21.79 -24.15
CA LEU A 319 51.12 21.02 -23.11
C LEU A 319 51.67 19.56 -23.04
N LEU A 320 52.04 18.97 -24.17
CA LEU A 320 52.56 17.60 -24.22
C LEU A 320 54.08 17.49 -24.05
N ARG A 321 54.86 18.53 -24.43
CA ARG A 321 56.34 18.44 -24.42
C ARG A 321 56.98 19.19 -23.26
N SER A 322 56.37 20.30 -22.80
CA SER A 322 56.94 21.17 -21.76
C SER A 322 55.76 21.87 -21.04
N PRO A 323 54.90 21.12 -20.35
CA PRO A 323 53.80 21.72 -19.60
C PRO A 323 54.31 22.51 -18.39
N VAL A 324 53.52 23.51 -18.00
CA VAL A 324 53.67 24.14 -16.68
C VAL A 324 52.84 23.35 -15.68
N GLU A 325 53.45 22.86 -14.63
CA GLU A 325 52.74 22.16 -13.55
C GLU A 325 52.06 23.20 -12.66
N LEU A 326 50.76 22.99 -12.44
CA LEU A 326 49.96 23.80 -11.56
C LEU A 326 49.42 22.92 -10.43
N TRP A 327 49.52 23.37 -9.21
CA TRP A 327 48.83 22.72 -8.10
C TRP A 327 48.35 23.74 -7.08
N SER A 328 47.29 23.40 -6.38
CA SER A 328 46.79 24.18 -5.24
C SER A 328 46.19 23.26 -4.20
N ILE A 329 46.34 23.61 -2.94
CA ILE A 329 45.62 23.01 -1.80
C ILE A 329 45.08 24.19 -0.99
N GLY A 330 43.80 24.13 -0.66
CA GLY A 330 43.13 25.21 0.07
C GLY A 330 42.01 24.69 0.94
N GLY A 331 41.65 25.50 1.90
CA GLY A 331 40.44 25.31 2.72
C GLY A 331 39.64 26.62 2.75
N SER A 332 38.34 26.51 2.75
CA SER A 332 37.44 27.66 2.88
C SER A 332 36.42 27.40 3.99
N VAL A 333 36.10 28.44 4.75
CA VAL A 333 34.99 28.46 5.73
C VAL A 333 33.98 29.45 5.24
N LEU A 334 32.75 28.95 5.07
CA LEU A 334 31.60 29.76 4.68
C LEU A 334 30.59 29.79 5.80
N ALA A 335 30.34 30.96 6.41
CA ALA A 335 29.31 31.17 7.41
C ALA A 335 28.24 32.12 6.87
N PRO A 336 26.96 31.74 6.83
CA PRO A 336 25.88 32.65 6.44
C PRO A 336 25.65 33.69 7.54
N LEU A 337 25.99 34.95 7.27
CA LEU A 337 25.79 36.05 8.23
C LEU A 337 24.43 36.75 8.02
N PHE A 338 24.01 36.90 6.78
CA PHE A 338 22.74 37.54 6.41
C PHE A 338 22.24 36.99 5.08
N ASP A 339 21.02 36.43 5.08
CA ASP A 339 20.38 35.86 3.90
C ASP A 339 18.88 36.23 3.81
N ALA A 340 18.50 37.32 4.43
CA ALA A 340 17.12 37.80 4.54
C ALA A 340 16.14 36.79 5.14
N GLY A 341 16.63 35.88 6.00
CA GLY A 341 15.83 34.87 6.70
C GLY A 341 15.57 33.58 5.92
N ARG A 342 16.15 33.42 4.73
CA ARG A 342 15.94 32.25 3.85
C ARG A 342 16.21 30.92 4.56
N LEU A 343 17.34 30.77 5.22
CA LEU A 343 17.72 29.52 5.90
C LEU A 343 16.82 29.24 7.10
N ARG A 344 16.40 30.27 7.84
CA ARG A 344 15.44 30.13 8.95
C ARG A 344 14.07 29.64 8.42
N ALA A 345 13.56 30.23 7.35
CA ALA A 345 12.33 29.80 6.72
C ALA A 345 12.42 28.35 6.20
N GLN A 346 13.58 27.92 5.68
CA GLN A 346 13.80 26.53 5.29
C GLN A 346 13.74 25.58 6.48
N ALA A 347 14.31 25.93 7.62
CA ALA A 347 14.22 25.14 8.85
C ALA A 347 12.77 25.12 9.42
N GLU A 348 12.02 26.21 9.33
CA GLU A 348 10.59 26.26 9.67
C GLU A 348 9.75 25.34 8.77
N ILE A 349 10.01 25.34 7.46
CA ILE A 349 9.36 24.40 6.52
C ILE A 349 9.67 22.95 6.93
N ALA A 350 10.93 22.62 7.20
CA ALA A 350 11.31 21.27 7.64
C ALA A 350 10.63 20.89 8.96
N GLY A 351 10.48 21.84 9.90
CA GLY A 351 9.72 21.64 11.14
C GLY A 351 8.26 21.33 10.90
N THR A 352 7.59 22.07 10.01
CA THR A 352 6.18 21.81 9.67
C THR A 352 6.00 20.49 8.88
N VAL A 353 6.98 20.10 8.08
CA VAL A 353 6.98 18.78 7.41
C VAL A 353 7.07 17.64 8.45
N ARG A 354 7.93 17.77 9.47
CA ARG A 354 7.99 16.82 10.60
C ARG A 354 6.65 16.75 11.34
N ASP A 355 6.06 17.88 11.71
CA ASP A 355 4.80 17.92 12.44
C ASP A 355 3.67 17.26 11.63
N ARG A 356 3.62 17.50 10.33
CA ARG A 356 2.70 16.82 9.42
C ARG A 356 2.92 15.30 9.38
N ALA A 357 4.17 14.84 9.39
CA ALA A 357 4.50 13.42 9.45
C ALA A 357 4.01 12.77 10.76
N ILE A 358 4.14 13.48 11.91
CA ILE A 358 3.63 13.03 13.22
C ILE A 358 2.10 12.89 13.16
N TYR A 359 1.38 13.89 12.67
CA TYR A 359 -0.08 13.81 12.54
C TYR A 359 -0.53 12.71 11.58
N THR A 360 0.23 12.46 10.52
CA THR A 360 -0.03 11.35 9.60
C THR A 360 0.14 10.01 10.33
N TYR A 361 1.21 9.84 11.10
CA TYR A 361 1.42 8.65 11.92
C TYR A 361 0.25 8.42 12.90
N GLU A 362 -0.19 9.45 13.63
CA GLU A 362 -1.35 9.33 14.52
C GLU A 362 -2.61 8.87 13.79
N ASN A 363 -2.88 9.43 12.60
CA ASN A 363 -4.05 9.06 11.81
C ASN A 363 -3.98 7.62 11.32
N VAL A 364 -2.80 7.15 10.89
CA VAL A 364 -2.59 5.75 10.48
C VAL A 364 -2.85 4.80 11.66
N VAL A 365 -2.33 5.13 12.85
CA VAL A 365 -2.55 4.30 14.05
C VAL A 365 -4.03 4.27 14.45
N ARG A 366 -4.72 5.43 14.46
CA ARG A 366 -6.16 5.49 14.73
C ARG A 366 -6.97 4.71 13.70
N GLY A 367 -6.60 4.82 12.43
CA GLY A 367 -7.19 4.04 11.34
C GLY A 367 -7.03 2.54 11.56
N ALA A 368 -5.84 2.09 11.97
CA ALA A 368 -5.55 0.69 12.25
C ALA A 368 -6.43 0.11 13.38
N PHE A 369 -6.63 0.87 14.45
CA PHE A 369 -7.53 0.44 15.53
C PHE A 369 -8.98 0.37 15.05
N ALA A 370 -9.44 1.38 14.30
CA ALA A 370 -10.81 1.39 13.76
C ALA A 370 -11.05 0.24 12.76
N GLU A 371 -10.09 -0.05 11.87
CA GLU A 371 -10.19 -1.17 10.94
C GLU A 371 -10.31 -2.52 11.66
N THR A 372 -9.51 -2.72 12.72
CA THR A 372 -9.55 -3.97 13.49
C THR A 372 -10.87 -4.12 14.25
N GLU A 373 -11.34 -3.06 14.93
CA GLU A 373 -12.65 -3.08 15.60
C GLU A 373 -13.81 -3.33 14.61
N ASN A 374 -13.77 -2.67 13.44
CA ASN A 374 -14.79 -2.87 12.41
C ASN A 374 -14.78 -4.30 11.87
N ALA A 375 -13.60 -4.90 11.67
CA ALA A 375 -13.49 -6.28 11.21
C ALA A 375 -14.03 -7.26 12.26
N LEU A 376 -13.70 -7.07 13.54
CA LEU A 376 -14.21 -7.90 14.65
C LEU A 376 -15.73 -7.79 14.80
N ALA A 377 -16.27 -6.56 14.80
CA ALA A 377 -17.71 -6.32 14.88
C ALA A 377 -18.44 -6.86 13.63
N GLY A 378 -17.81 -6.73 12.45
CA GLY A 378 -18.33 -7.26 11.20
C GLY A 378 -18.45 -8.80 11.23
N ILE A 379 -17.44 -9.50 11.69
CA ILE A 379 -17.47 -10.97 11.84
C ILE A 379 -18.56 -11.39 12.82
N ASP A 380 -18.67 -10.75 13.99
CA ASP A 380 -19.71 -11.09 14.97
C ASP A 380 -21.12 -10.85 14.40
N GLY A 381 -21.32 -9.71 13.77
CA GLY A 381 -22.60 -9.38 13.12
C GLY A 381 -22.98 -10.35 11.99
N LEU A 382 -22.03 -10.67 11.10
CA LEU A 382 -22.26 -11.59 9.99
C LEU A 382 -22.48 -13.04 10.46
N ARG A 383 -21.83 -13.49 11.53
CA ARG A 383 -22.09 -14.81 12.14
C ARG A 383 -23.52 -14.91 12.66
N ARG A 384 -23.99 -13.92 13.40
CA ARG A 384 -25.37 -13.89 13.89
C ARG A 384 -26.38 -13.86 12.74
N GLN A 385 -26.14 -13.03 11.71
CA GLN A 385 -26.98 -13.00 10.52
C GLN A 385 -26.98 -14.34 9.79
N LEU A 386 -25.85 -15.02 9.66
CA LEU A 386 -25.77 -16.33 9.01
C LEU A 386 -26.57 -17.37 9.78
N THR A 387 -26.51 -17.41 11.11
CA THR A 387 -27.29 -18.31 11.95
C THR A 387 -28.80 -18.16 11.69
N GLU A 388 -29.30 -16.91 11.67
CA GLU A 388 -30.72 -16.64 11.40
C GLU A 388 -31.10 -16.94 9.94
N ALA A 389 -30.20 -16.67 8.99
CA ALA A 389 -30.43 -16.99 7.58
C ALA A 389 -30.49 -18.52 7.34
N GLU A 390 -29.65 -19.30 8.00
CA GLU A 390 -29.69 -20.76 7.94
C GLU A 390 -30.97 -21.33 8.55
N ALA A 391 -31.44 -20.78 9.68
CA ALA A 391 -32.71 -21.12 10.27
C ALA A 391 -33.87 -20.78 9.32
N ARG A 392 -33.87 -19.56 8.72
CA ARG A 392 -34.84 -19.14 7.71
C ARG A 392 -34.85 -20.05 6.49
N ARG A 393 -33.65 -20.42 5.97
CA ARG A 393 -33.52 -21.37 4.86
C ARG A 393 -34.20 -22.70 5.17
N THR A 394 -33.92 -23.24 6.36
CA THR A 394 -34.52 -24.51 6.80
C THR A 394 -36.04 -24.42 6.84
N ALA A 395 -36.62 -23.37 7.42
CA ALA A 395 -38.06 -23.14 7.48
C ALA A 395 -38.67 -22.93 6.09
N ALA A 396 -37.99 -22.14 5.22
CA ALA A 396 -38.49 -21.86 3.85
C ALA A 396 -38.48 -23.14 2.98
N ASN A 397 -37.49 -24.01 3.12
CA ASN A 397 -37.45 -25.29 2.42
C ASN A 397 -38.55 -26.23 2.91
N GLU A 398 -38.89 -26.24 4.19
CA GLU A 398 -40.01 -27.01 4.71
C GLU A 398 -41.35 -26.46 4.20
N VAL A 399 -41.56 -25.12 4.17
CA VAL A 399 -42.71 -24.50 3.56
C VAL A 399 -42.86 -24.90 2.09
N LEU A 400 -41.76 -24.86 1.34
CA LEU A 400 -41.74 -25.28 -0.06
C LEU A 400 -42.17 -26.75 -0.23
N ARG A 401 -41.61 -27.63 0.61
CA ARG A 401 -41.96 -29.06 0.57
C ARG A 401 -43.45 -29.28 0.82
N VAL A 402 -44.02 -28.60 1.81
CA VAL A 402 -45.45 -28.70 2.14
C VAL A 402 -46.34 -28.09 1.05
N ALA A 403 -45.98 -26.89 0.56
CA ALA A 403 -46.74 -26.20 -0.50
C ALA A 403 -46.75 -27.01 -1.80
N HIS A 404 -45.59 -27.58 -2.18
CA HIS A 404 -45.50 -28.49 -3.33
C HIS A 404 -46.41 -29.71 -3.22
N ASN A 405 -46.41 -30.39 -2.06
CA ASN A 405 -47.26 -31.55 -1.82
C ASN A 405 -48.75 -31.18 -1.87
N ARG A 406 -49.15 -30.03 -1.32
CA ARG A 406 -50.54 -29.55 -1.36
C ARG A 406 -50.99 -29.21 -2.78
N TYR A 407 -50.14 -28.51 -3.55
CA TYR A 407 -50.42 -28.17 -4.94
C TYR A 407 -50.51 -29.42 -5.81
N ALA A 408 -49.58 -30.35 -5.70
CA ALA A 408 -49.57 -31.60 -6.45
C ALA A 408 -50.80 -32.48 -6.20
N ASN A 409 -51.44 -32.39 -5.01
CA ASN A 409 -52.66 -33.10 -4.65
C ASN A 409 -53.94 -32.25 -4.80
N GLY A 410 -53.87 -31.06 -5.37
CA GLY A 410 -55.02 -30.20 -5.63
C GLY A 410 -55.57 -29.47 -4.41
N TYR A 411 -54.85 -29.42 -3.28
CA TYR A 411 -55.27 -28.76 -2.03
C TYR A 411 -54.82 -27.30 -1.91
N ALA A 412 -54.02 -26.80 -2.84
CA ALA A 412 -53.50 -25.46 -2.85
C ALA A 412 -53.43 -24.89 -4.27
N SER A 413 -53.46 -23.56 -4.41
CA SER A 413 -53.25 -22.88 -5.69
C SER A 413 -51.77 -22.88 -6.08
N TYR A 414 -51.50 -22.71 -7.37
CA TYR A 414 -50.14 -22.51 -7.87
C TYR A 414 -49.45 -21.31 -7.21
N LEU A 415 -50.18 -20.26 -6.87
CA LEU A 415 -49.64 -19.06 -6.22
C LEU A 415 -49.02 -19.37 -4.85
N GLU A 416 -49.62 -20.30 -4.06
CA GLU A 416 -49.05 -20.74 -2.78
C GLU A 416 -47.72 -21.45 -2.99
N GLU A 417 -47.59 -22.33 -3.97
CA GLU A 417 -46.36 -23.00 -4.32
C GLU A 417 -45.30 -22.03 -4.86
N LEU A 418 -45.74 -21.11 -5.76
CA LEU A 418 -44.87 -20.09 -6.34
C LEU A 418 -44.24 -19.18 -5.29
N ASP A 419 -45.04 -18.73 -4.30
CA ASP A 419 -44.52 -17.91 -3.19
C ASP A 419 -43.54 -18.68 -2.33
N ALA A 420 -43.82 -19.93 -1.99
CA ALA A 420 -42.92 -20.81 -1.26
C ALA A 420 -41.61 -21.02 -2.00
N GLN A 421 -41.64 -21.22 -3.30
CA GLN A 421 -40.47 -21.40 -4.16
C GLN A 421 -39.62 -20.14 -4.21
N ARG A 422 -40.18 -18.95 -4.34
CA ARG A 422 -39.49 -17.67 -4.33
C ARG A 422 -38.80 -17.42 -2.99
N ASN A 423 -39.49 -17.69 -1.90
CA ASN A 423 -38.98 -17.55 -0.54
C ASN A 423 -37.81 -18.51 -0.26
N ALA A 424 -37.91 -19.76 -0.70
CA ALA A 424 -36.83 -20.74 -0.55
C ALA A 424 -35.58 -20.35 -1.35
N PHE A 425 -35.74 -19.95 -2.63
CA PHE A 425 -34.66 -19.47 -3.45
C PHE A 425 -33.98 -18.23 -2.85
N GLY A 426 -34.76 -17.25 -2.39
CA GLY A 426 -34.23 -16.06 -1.73
C GLY A 426 -33.48 -16.36 -0.43
N ALA A 427 -33.98 -17.29 0.38
CA ALA A 427 -33.32 -17.71 1.61
C ALA A 427 -32.00 -18.44 1.35
N GLU A 428 -31.95 -19.36 0.37
CA GLU A 428 -30.73 -20.07 -0.06
C GLU A 428 -29.66 -19.09 -0.57
N ASN A 429 -30.06 -18.17 -1.45
CA ASN A 429 -29.17 -17.15 -1.99
C ASN A 429 -28.58 -16.24 -0.90
N THR A 430 -29.42 -15.86 0.10
CA THR A 430 -28.98 -15.06 1.26
C THR A 430 -27.90 -15.80 2.07
N VAL A 431 -28.05 -17.10 2.30
CA VAL A 431 -27.05 -17.91 3.02
C VAL A 431 -25.71 -17.93 2.25
N LEU A 432 -25.73 -18.12 0.92
CA LEU A 432 -24.54 -18.12 0.09
C LEU A 432 -23.81 -16.76 0.14
N GLN A 433 -24.57 -15.66 0.05
CA GLN A 433 -24.01 -14.30 0.12
C GLN A 433 -23.40 -14.00 1.49
N LEU A 434 -24.11 -14.33 2.58
CA LEU A 434 -23.61 -14.10 3.94
C LEU A 434 -22.36 -14.94 4.22
N ARG A 435 -22.29 -16.17 3.71
CA ARG A 435 -21.12 -17.03 3.87
C ARG A 435 -19.91 -16.49 3.13
N ALA A 436 -20.07 -16.01 1.89
CA ALA A 436 -19.02 -15.34 1.14
C ALA A 436 -18.55 -14.06 1.85
N SER A 437 -19.49 -13.24 2.35
CA SER A 437 -19.21 -12.02 3.09
C SER A 437 -18.46 -12.29 4.39
N LEU A 438 -18.83 -13.35 5.12
CA LEU A 438 -18.16 -13.74 6.35
C LEU A 438 -16.71 -14.19 6.08
N LEU A 439 -16.48 -14.98 5.03
CA LEU A 439 -15.13 -15.37 4.61
C LEU A 439 -14.29 -14.13 4.22
N ALA A 440 -14.86 -13.16 3.51
CA ALA A 440 -14.18 -11.91 3.18
C ALA A 440 -13.86 -11.10 4.45
N ALA A 441 -14.77 -11.03 5.43
CA ALA A 441 -14.53 -10.37 6.70
C ALA A 441 -13.38 -11.00 7.51
N HIS A 442 -13.17 -12.32 7.41
CA HIS A 442 -11.99 -12.95 7.99
C HIS A 442 -10.70 -12.51 7.29
N VAL A 443 -10.70 -12.38 5.96
CA VAL A 443 -9.56 -11.81 5.21
C VAL A 443 -9.27 -10.38 5.67
N ASP A 444 -10.31 -9.56 5.83
CA ASP A 444 -10.16 -8.19 6.31
C ASP A 444 -9.57 -8.12 7.71
N LEU A 445 -9.95 -9.05 8.59
CA LEU A 445 -9.34 -9.15 9.92
C LEU A 445 -7.85 -9.52 9.85
N TYR A 446 -7.47 -10.52 9.02
CA TYR A 446 -6.05 -10.84 8.82
C TYR A 446 -5.27 -9.63 8.31
N ARG A 447 -5.80 -8.87 7.36
CA ARG A 447 -5.21 -7.63 6.83
C ARG A 447 -5.08 -6.57 7.93
N ALA A 448 -6.13 -6.33 8.70
CA ALA A 448 -6.16 -5.34 9.78
C ALA A 448 -5.15 -5.66 10.89
N LEU A 449 -4.89 -6.95 11.13
CA LEU A 449 -3.89 -7.44 12.09
C LEU A 449 -2.45 -7.45 11.55
N GLY A 450 -2.23 -6.98 10.32
CA GLY A 450 -0.91 -6.88 9.69
C GLY A 450 -0.43 -8.14 8.97
N GLY A 451 -1.30 -9.15 8.79
CA GLY A 451 -1.03 -10.34 7.95
C GLY A 451 0.21 -11.14 8.36
N GLY A 452 0.58 -11.14 9.64
CA GLY A 452 1.77 -11.86 10.12
C GLY A 452 3.11 -11.20 9.75
N TRP A 453 3.10 -9.94 9.35
CA TRP A 453 4.31 -9.16 9.16
C TRP A 453 4.99 -8.87 10.51
N SER A 454 6.30 -8.87 10.50
CA SER A 454 7.14 -8.39 11.61
C SER A 454 8.31 -7.61 11.05
N PRO A 455 8.73 -6.51 11.69
CA PRO A 455 9.92 -5.79 11.25
C PRO A 455 11.13 -6.72 11.20
N SER A 456 11.98 -6.53 10.19
CA SER A 456 13.29 -7.17 10.14
C SER A 456 14.09 -6.71 11.36
N PRO A 457 14.82 -7.61 12.05
CA PRO A 457 15.60 -7.31 13.25
C PRO A 457 16.70 -6.26 13.00
#